data_51fb6c5233e4384565aec1e61e7fd0d9
#
_entry.id   51fb6c5233e4384565aec1e61e7fd0d9
#
_cell.length_a   1.000
_cell.length_b   1.000
_cell.length_c   1.000
_cell.angle_alpha   90.00
_cell.angle_beta   90.00
_cell.angle_gamma   90.00
#
_symmetry.space_group_name_H-M   'P 1'
#
loop_
_entity.id
_entity.type
_entity.pdbx_description
1 polymer ?
#
loop_
_entity_poly.entity_id
_entity_poly.type
_entity_poly.pdbx_seq_one_letter_code
_entity_poly.pdbx_strand_id
1 'polypeptide(L)'
;MQLKETVDYINEKTNNFAHEIAIVLGSGLGDFADDFCDIALSYKDIPGFEASTVKGHKGQLVFATVAGKRVVMMQGRFHYYEGHPIQKVVYPVKVFKKLGVKTLIVTNAAGGINREFNASDLMLITDHINFMHVNPLIGPNDEELGPRFPDMTEVYKKDLQEIAMSAAKKLDINLKKGVYMALTGPNYETPSETKMVEMLGADAVGMSTVPEAMVANYCGMKVLGISCISNAAAGITGEVLSHQEVIEAANAVKGKFKSLLFECVKAM
;
A
#
# COMPACT_ATOMS: atom_id res chain seq x y z
N MET A 1 -1.96 25.19 5.59
CA MET A 1 -3.24 25.40 6.29
C MET A 1 -4.03 24.07 6.32
N GLN A 2 -4.39 23.48 5.20
CA GLN A 2 -5.20 22.24 5.13
C GLN A 2 -4.61 21.04 5.90
N LEU A 3 -3.30 20.77 5.77
CA LEU A 3 -2.66 19.62 6.44
C LEU A 3 -2.75 19.72 7.98
N LYS A 4 -2.57 20.93 8.54
CA LYS A 4 -2.72 21.18 9.98
C LYS A 4 -4.16 20.94 10.44
N GLU A 5 -5.14 21.44 9.70
CA GLU A 5 -6.56 21.26 10.00
C GLU A 5 -6.95 19.78 10.04
N THR A 6 -6.46 18.97 9.07
CA THR A 6 -6.67 17.52 9.03
C THR A 6 -6.09 16.82 10.25
N VAL A 7 -4.85 17.18 10.60
CA VAL A 7 -4.14 16.59 11.76
C VAL A 7 -4.85 16.96 13.07
N ASP A 8 -5.22 18.23 13.24
CA ASP A 8 -5.93 18.71 14.43
C ASP A 8 -7.28 17.97 14.59
N TYR A 9 -8.04 17.81 13.49
CA TYR A 9 -9.30 17.08 13.48
C TYR A 9 -9.11 15.62 13.92
N ILE A 10 -8.13 14.91 13.32
CA ILE A 10 -7.86 13.51 13.67
C ILE A 10 -7.46 13.41 15.15
N ASN A 11 -6.56 14.27 15.63
CA ASN A 11 -6.13 14.27 17.03
C ASN A 11 -7.30 14.49 17.98
N GLU A 12 -8.19 15.44 17.69
CA GLU A 12 -9.40 15.68 18.48
C GLU A 12 -10.29 14.43 18.54
N LYS A 13 -10.61 13.83 17.37
CA LYS A 13 -11.51 12.66 17.28
C LYS A 13 -10.93 11.38 17.87
N THR A 14 -9.62 11.29 17.97
CA THR A 14 -8.93 10.11 18.49
C THR A 14 -8.32 10.30 19.87
N ASN A 15 -8.59 11.43 20.53
CA ASN A 15 -7.96 11.80 21.82
C ASN A 15 -6.44 11.72 21.78
N ASN A 16 -5.82 12.24 20.71
CA ASN A 16 -4.37 12.19 20.47
C ASN A 16 -3.83 10.74 20.50
N PHE A 17 -4.54 9.81 19.86
CA PHE A 17 -4.09 8.43 19.77
C PHE A 17 -2.71 8.38 19.08
N ALA A 18 -1.66 8.19 19.88
CA ALA A 18 -0.30 8.09 19.33
C ALA A 18 -0.17 6.82 18.50
N HIS A 19 0.38 6.92 17.29
CA HIS A 19 0.58 5.79 16.40
C HIS A 19 1.94 5.91 15.70
N GLU A 20 2.70 4.82 15.68
CA GLU A 20 4.00 4.77 15.04
C GLU A 20 3.97 4.03 13.70
N ILE A 21 2.92 3.24 13.47
CA ILE A 21 2.75 2.42 12.27
C ILE A 21 1.48 2.85 11.55
N ALA A 22 1.59 3.08 10.24
CA ALA A 22 0.44 3.20 9.36
C ALA A 22 0.39 2.00 8.40
N ILE A 23 -0.82 1.56 8.05
CA ILE A 23 -1.03 0.46 7.10
C ILE A 23 -2.02 0.93 6.04
N VAL A 24 -1.65 0.82 4.77
CA VAL A 24 -2.57 1.01 3.64
C VAL A 24 -3.06 -0.35 3.17
N LEU A 25 -4.34 -0.63 3.42
CA LEU A 25 -4.97 -1.89 3.05
C LEU A 25 -5.53 -1.81 1.63
N GLY A 26 -5.01 -2.66 0.74
CA GLY A 26 -5.42 -2.75 -0.65
C GLY A 26 -6.73 -3.53 -0.87
N SER A 27 -7.12 -3.66 -2.13
CA SER A 27 -8.34 -4.37 -2.54
C SER A 27 -8.38 -5.80 -2.01
N GLY A 28 -9.49 -6.18 -1.40
CA GLY A 28 -9.69 -7.50 -0.78
C GLY A 28 -8.97 -7.73 0.54
N LEU A 29 -8.15 -6.77 1.02
CA LEU A 29 -7.34 -6.90 2.24
C LEU A 29 -7.86 -6.07 3.43
N GLY A 30 -8.95 -5.32 3.22
CA GLY A 30 -9.52 -4.38 4.20
C GLY A 30 -9.99 -4.99 5.51
N ASP A 31 -10.38 -6.27 5.50
CA ASP A 31 -10.93 -6.96 6.68
C ASP A 31 -9.93 -7.13 7.84
N PHE A 32 -8.63 -6.90 7.59
CA PHE A 32 -7.65 -6.87 8.68
C PHE A 32 -7.98 -5.76 9.69
N ALA A 33 -8.44 -4.60 9.21
CA ALA A 33 -8.80 -3.50 10.08
C ALA A 33 -10.04 -3.80 10.95
N ASP A 34 -10.96 -4.64 10.45
CA ASP A 34 -12.19 -4.98 11.19
C ASP A 34 -11.92 -5.81 12.45
N ASP A 35 -10.84 -6.62 12.43
CA ASP A 35 -10.47 -7.48 13.55
C ASP A 35 -9.95 -6.67 14.77
N PHE A 36 -9.54 -5.40 14.59
CA PHE A 36 -8.84 -4.61 15.61
C PHE A 36 -9.41 -3.22 15.84
N CYS A 37 -10.53 -2.84 15.22
CA CYS A 37 -11.04 -1.48 15.20
C CYS A 37 -11.41 -0.94 16.59
N ASP A 38 -10.62 0.02 17.11
CA ASP A 38 -10.95 0.80 18.32
C ASP A 38 -11.76 2.05 17.95
N ILE A 39 -11.31 2.81 16.93
CA ILE A 39 -11.95 4.03 16.43
C ILE A 39 -11.94 4.00 14.90
N ALA A 40 -13.04 4.37 14.26
CA ALA A 40 -13.14 4.54 12.82
C ALA A 40 -13.57 5.97 12.46
N LEU A 41 -12.86 6.61 11.53
CA LEU A 41 -13.20 7.92 10.98
C LEU A 41 -13.43 7.79 9.47
N SER A 42 -14.64 8.12 9.02
CA SER A 42 -14.96 8.13 7.59
C SER A 42 -14.14 9.20 6.86
N TYR A 43 -13.60 8.89 5.67
CA TYR A 43 -12.87 9.86 4.86
C TYR A 43 -13.70 11.10 4.55
N LYS A 44 -15.02 10.96 4.42
CA LYS A 44 -15.94 12.07 4.14
C LYS A 44 -15.96 13.13 5.25
N ASP A 45 -15.64 12.72 6.48
CA ASP A 45 -15.67 13.59 7.65
C ASP A 45 -14.29 14.22 7.92
N ILE A 46 -13.22 13.68 7.30
CA ILE A 46 -11.85 14.16 7.53
C ILE A 46 -11.53 15.30 6.55
N PRO A 47 -11.24 16.51 7.02
CA PRO A 47 -10.87 17.62 6.15
C PRO A 47 -9.72 17.28 5.21
N GLY A 48 -9.87 17.52 3.92
CA GLY A 48 -8.83 17.30 2.91
C GLY A 48 -8.72 15.89 2.35
N PHE A 49 -9.39 14.90 2.95
CA PHE A 49 -9.50 13.57 2.37
C PHE A 49 -10.52 13.55 1.23
N GLU A 50 -10.32 12.63 0.29
CA GLU A 50 -11.26 12.39 -0.80
C GLU A 50 -12.21 11.23 -0.45
N ALA A 51 -13.29 11.09 -1.18
CA ALA A 51 -14.12 9.90 -1.09
C ALA A 51 -13.47 8.77 -1.89
N SER A 52 -13.39 7.57 -1.31
CA SER A 52 -13.04 6.38 -2.09
C SER A 52 -14.23 5.92 -2.92
N THR A 53 -14.02 5.70 -4.21
CA THR A 53 -15.06 5.27 -5.16
C THR A 53 -14.91 3.80 -5.55
N VAL A 54 -13.81 3.15 -5.15
CA VAL A 54 -13.51 1.77 -5.50
C VAL A 54 -14.40 0.82 -4.71
N LYS A 55 -15.09 -0.07 -5.43
CA LYS A 55 -15.94 -1.10 -4.83
C LYS A 55 -15.14 -2.01 -3.90
N GLY A 56 -15.64 -2.20 -2.67
CA GLY A 56 -14.95 -2.99 -1.63
C GLY A 56 -14.04 -2.18 -0.71
N HIS A 57 -13.83 -0.89 -0.95
CA HIS A 57 -13.18 0.02 -0.02
C HIS A 57 -14.20 0.66 0.91
N LYS A 58 -14.01 0.55 2.23
CA LYS A 58 -14.91 1.18 3.21
C LYS A 58 -14.73 2.71 3.29
N GLY A 59 -13.56 3.22 2.88
CA GLY A 59 -13.28 4.66 2.85
C GLY A 59 -13.21 5.26 4.25
N GLN A 60 -12.39 4.69 5.12
CA GLN A 60 -12.20 5.16 6.50
C GLN A 60 -10.77 4.95 7.01
N LEU A 61 -10.36 5.79 7.96
CA LEU A 61 -9.22 5.53 8.83
C LEU A 61 -9.68 4.72 10.03
N VAL A 62 -8.97 3.64 10.34
CA VAL A 62 -9.18 2.83 11.52
C VAL A 62 -7.97 2.97 12.43
N PHE A 63 -8.20 3.35 13.68
CA PHE A 63 -7.19 3.43 14.73
C PHE A 63 -7.37 2.23 15.62
N ALA A 64 -6.29 1.52 15.90
CA ALA A 64 -6.36 0.23 16.57
C ALA A 64 -5.07 -0.10 17.34
N THR A 65 -5.20 -1.02 18.28
CA THR A 65 -4.06 -1.66 18.94
C THR A 65 -3.86 -3.06 18.37
N VAL A 66 -2.79 -3.26 17.59
CA VAL A 66 -2.44 -4.54 16.96
C VAL A 66 -1.17 -5.06 17.61
N ALA A 67 -1.22 -6.26 18.20
CA ALA A 67 -0.07 -6.87 18.90
C ALA A 67 0.59 -5.94 19.94
N GLY A 68 -0.18 -5.09 20.60
CA GLY A 68 0.31 -4.11 21.57
C GLY A 68 0.89 -2.83 20.96
N LYS A 69 0.90 -2.69 19.64
CA LYS A 69 1.34 -1.48 18.91
C LYS A 69 0.14 -0.65 18.49
N ARG A 70 0.26 0.66 18.59
CA ARG A 70 -0.78 1.58 18.11
C ARG A 70 -0.61 1.82 16.62
N VAL A 71 -1.65 1.53 15.85
CA VAL A 71 -1.65 1.51 14.39
C VAL A 71 -2.78 2.37 13.85
N VAL A 72 -2.51 3.12 12.77
CA VAL A 72 -3.56 3.72 11.94
C VAL A 72 -3.65 2.97 10.62
N MET A 73 -4.84 2.58 10.19
CA MET A 73 -5.05 1.83 8.96
C MET A 73 -5.96 2.58 8.00
N MET A 74 -5.55 2.68 6.74
CA MET A 74 -6.44 3.06 5.65
C MET A 74 -7.21 1.82 5.20
N GLN A 75 -8.50 1.77 5.46
CA GLN A 75 -9.38 0.71 4.97
C GLN A 75 -9.95 1.11 3.61
N GLY A 76 -9.11 0.97 2.60
CA GLY A 76 -9.23 1.51 1.26
C GLY A 76 -8.24 2.63 1.02
N ARG A 77 -7.90 2.88 -0.26
CA ARG A 77 -6.96 3.91 -0.70
C ARG A 77 -7.54 4.75 -1.81
N PHE A 78 -6.88 5.86 -2.14
CA PHE A 78 -7.16 6.65 -3.32
C PHE A 78 -6.29 6.19 -4.48
N HIS A 79 -6.86 6.08 -5.68
CA HIS A 79 -6.11 5.72 -6.86
C HIS A 79 -6.08 6.87 -7.87
N TYR A 80 -5.00 6.95 -8.62
CA TYR A 80 -4.85 7.95 -9.66
C TYR A 80 -5.91 7.79 -10.77
N TYR A 81 -6.29 6.54 -11.10
CA TYR A 81 -7.31 6.28 -12.11
C TYR A 81 -8.74 6.69 -11.69
N GLU A 82 -8.99 7.02 -10.43
CA GLU A 82 -10.26 7.60 -9.98
C GLU A 82 -10.41 9.07 -10.40
N GLY A 83 -9.39 9.65 -11.05
CA GLY A 83 -9.36 11.05 -11.48
C GLY A 83 -8.80 12.00 -10.42
N HIS A 84 -8.34 11.50 -9.28
CA HIS A 84 -7.70 12.32 -8.27
C HIS A 84 -6.33 12.83 -8.74
N PRO A 85 -6.01 14.12 -8.52
CA PRO A 85 -4.64 14.60 -8.68
C PRO A 85 -3.68 13.75 -7.82
N ILE A 86 -2.49 13.47 -8.32
CA ILE A 86 -1.52 12.62 -7.61
C ILE A 86 -1.20 13.12 -6.19
N GLN A 87 -1.27 14.44 -5.96
CA GLN A 87 -1.10 15.04 -4.64
C GLN A 87 -2.19 14.63 -3.65
N LYS A 88 -3.40 14.34 -4.12
CA LYS A 88 -4.51 13.86 -3.30
C LYS A 88 -4.36 12.37 -2.99
N VAL A 89 -3.87 11.58 -3.94
CA VAL A 89 -3.57 10.16 -3.73
C VAL A 89 -2.59 9.97 -2.58
N VAL A 90 -1.55 10.81 -2.49
CA VAL A 90 -0.50 10.72 -1.46
C VAL A 90 -0.75 11.59 -0.22
N TYR A 91 -1.84 12.34 -0.20
CA TYR A 91 -2.16 13.23 0.92
C TYR A 91 -2.23 12.52 2.29
N PRO A 92 -2.85 11.32 2.39
CA PRO A 92 -2.87 10.57 3.65
C PRO A 92 -1.47 10.27 4.20
N VAL A 93 -0.50 9.99 3.33
CA VAL A 93 0.89 9.71 3.76
C VAL A 93 1.53 10.93 4.42
N LYS A 94 1.27 12.14 3.89
CA LYS A 94 1.72 13.41 4.51
C LYS A 94 1.04 13.64 5.86
N VAL A 95 -0.24 13.29 5.96
CA VAL A 95 -0.98 13.34 7.24
C VAL A 95 -0.35 12.37 8.25
N PHE A 96 -0.05 11.14 7.88
CA PHE A 96 0.62 10.17 8.75
C PHE A 96 1.96 10.67 9.26
N LYS A 97 2.77 11.31 8.42
CA LYS A 97 4.01 11.95 8.85
C LYS A 97 3.77 12.97 9.96
N LYS A 98 2.81 13.85 9.78
CA LYS A 98 2.48 14.91 10.77
C LYS A 98 1.82 14.33 12.05
N LEU A 99 1.19 13.18 11.97
CA LEU A 99 0.68 12.42 13.11
C LEU A 99 1.77 11.64 13.86
N GLY A 100 3.02 11.63 13.39
CA GLY A 100 4.15 10.98 14.07
C GLY A 100 4.44 9.55 13.64
N VAL A 101 3.80 9.06 12.56
CA VAL A 101 4.08 7.73 12.00
C VAL A 101 5.53 7.62 11.55
N LYS A 102 6.18 6.53 11.92
CA LYS A 102 7.56 6.21 11.57
C LYS A 102 7.68 5.11 10.53
N THR A 103 6.69 4.23 10.45
CA THR A 103 6.68 3.10 9.53
C THR A 103 5.38 3.05 8.74
N LEU A 104 5.47 2.95 7.42
CA LEU A 104 4.33 2.73 6.52
C LEU A 104 4.39 1.32 5.96
N ILE A 105 3.33 0.54 6.16
CA ILE A 105 3.12 -0.73 5.48
C ILE A 105 2.14 -0.48 4.33
N VAL A 106 2.55 -0.76 3.10
CA VAL A 106 1.69 -0.66 1.92
C VAL A 106 1.35 -2.05 1.43
N THR A 107 0.06 -2.30 1.18
CA THR A 107 -0.40 -3.58 0.66
C THR A 107 -1.25 -3.36 -0.59
N ASN A 108 -1.25 -4.33 -1.49
CA ASN A 108 -2.01 -4.26 -2.74
C ASN A 108 -2.37 -5.65 -3.25
N ALA A 109 -3.29 -5.71 -4.21
CA ALA A 109 -3.42 -6.81 -5.15
C ALA A 109 -2.65 -6.44 -6.42
N ALA A 110 -1.95 -7.40 -7.03
CA ALA A 110 -1.11 -7.20 -8.20
C ALA A 110 -1.21 -8.37 -9.18
N GLY A 111 -1.08 -8.08 -10.47
CA GLY A 111 -0.88 -9.10 -11.50
C GLY A 111 0.55 -9.65 -11.46
N GLY A 112 0.71 -10.96 -11.45
CA GLY A 112 2.01 -11.62 -11.50
C GLY A 112 2.60 -11.57 -12.91
N ILE A 113 3.80 -11.04 -13.04
CA ILE A 113 4.62 -11.04 -14.27
C ILE A 113 5.60 -12.22 -14.25
N ASN A 114 6.23 -12.44 -13.09
CA ASN A 114 7.15 -13.55 -12.88
C ASN A 114 6.40 -14.88 -13.01
N ARG A 115 6.90 -15.76 -13.91
CA ARG A 115 6.28 -17.06 -14.26
C ARG A 115 6.29 -18.08 -13.11
N GLU A 116 7.08 -17.82 -12.06
CA GLU A 116 7.13 -18.66 -10.85
C GLU A 116 6.08 -18.24 -9.81
N PHE A 117 5.31 -17.18 -10.08
CA PHE A 117 4.26 -16.71 -9.19
C PHE A 117 2.91 -17.30 -9.58
N ASN A 118 2.14 -17.69 -8.58
CA ASN A 118 0.80 -18.21 -8.72
C ASN A 118 -0.21 -17.23 -8.10
N ALA A 119 -1.46 -17.29 -8.56
CA ALA A 119 -2.54 -16.60 -7.88
C ALA A 119 -2.60 -17.01 -6.40
N SER A 120 -2.83 -16.06 -5.53
CA SER A 120 -2.80 -16.19 -4.06
C SER A 120 -1.39 -16.32 -3.43
N ASP A 121 -0.30 -16.18 -4.21
CA ASP A 121 1.01 -15.97 -3.61
C ASP A 121 1.09 -14.60 -2.94
N LEU A 122 1.84 -14.52 -1.84
CA LEU A 122 2.24 -13.25 -1.23
C LEU A 122 3.65 -12.91 -1.69
N MET A 123 3.86 -11.64 -2.09
CA MET A 123 5.15 -11.13 -2.54
C MET A 123 5.59 -9.96 -1.66
N LEU A 124 6.78 -10.07 -1.08
CA LEU A 124 7.50 -8.96 -0.47
C LEU A 124 8.06 -8.06 -1.57
N ILE A 125 7.67 -6.80 -1.56
CA ILE A 125 8.20 -5.80 -2.51
C ILE A 125 9.61 -5.42 -2.05
N THR A 126 10.61 -5.70 -2.87
CA THR A 126 12.01 -5.37 -2.59
C THR A 126 12.43 -4.04 -3.22
N ASP A 127 11.82 -3.69 -4.35
CA ASP A 127 12.02 -2.45 -5.09
C ASP A 127 10.81 -2.16 -5.98
N HIS A 128 10.77 -0.99 -6.62
CA HIS A 128 9.69 -0.65 -7.54
C HIS A 128 10.17 0.08 -8.80
N ILE A 129 9.32 0.03 -9.81
CA ILE A 129 9.43 0.85 -11.03
C ILE A 129 8.20 1.76 -11.09
N ASN A 130 8.41 3.08 -11.05
CA ASN A 130 7.34 4.05 -11.28
C ASN A 130 7.15 4.27 -12.79
N PHE A 131 6.20 3.58 -13.39
CA PHE A 131 5.85 3.72 -14.80
C PHE A 131 4.51 4.43 -15.01
N MET A 132 4.05 5.18 -13.98
CA MET A 132 2.80 5.96 -14.04
C MET A 132 2.95 7.26 -14.83
N HIS A 133 4.16 7.64 -15.26
CA HIS A 133 4.48 8.93 -15.91
C HIS A 133 4.08 10.16 -15.06
N VAL A 134 3.85 9.97 -13.78
CA VAL A 134 3.63 11.03 -12.79
C VAL A 134 4.53 10.80 -11.58
N ASN A 135 4.94 11.91 -10.93
CA ASN A 135 5.73 11.85 -9.71
C ASN A 135 5.11 12.78 -8.66
N PRO A 136 4.73 12.26 -7.48
CA PRO A 136 4.06 13.05 -6.44
C PRO A 136 4.97 14.12 -5.80
N LEU A 137 6.28 14.10 -6.07
CA LEU A 137 7.25 15.07 -5.56
C LEU A 137 7.53 16.23 -6.53
N ILE A 138 6.90 16.25 -7.71
CA ILE A 138 6.98 17.40 -8.64
C ILE A 138 6.23 18.59 -8.02
N GLY A 139 6.86 19.75 -8.07
CA GLY A 139 6.32 21.01 -7.56
C GLY A 139 7.22 21.63 -6.48
N PRO A 140 6.73 22.63 -5.75
CA PRO A 140 7.45 23.24 -4.62
C PRO A 140 7.72 22.21 -3.52
N ASN A 141 8.95 22.24 -2.97
CA ASN A 141 9.31 21.36 -1.86
C ASN A 141 8.72 21.88 -0.54
N ASP A 142 8.31 20.97 0.32
CA ASP A 142 7.96 21.26 1.72
C ASP A 142 9.09 20.70 2.62
N GLU A 143 10.00 21.58 3.04
CA GLU A 143 11.18 21.21 3.82
C GLU A 143 10.84 20.62 5.19
N GLU A 144 9.63 20.89 5.73
CA GLU A 144 9.17 20.25 6.96
C GLU A 144 8.79 18.77 6.78
N LEU A 145 8.54 18.34 5.53
CA LEU A 145 8.22 16.96 5.21
C LEU A 145 9.47 16.17 4.78
N GLY A 146 10.36 16.79 3.98
CA GLY A 146 11.54 16.10 3.51
C GLY A 146 12.44 16.92 2.58
N PRO A 147 13.57 16.35 2.13
CA PRO A 147 14.54 17.03 1.28
C PRO A 147 14.03 17.18 -0.17
N ARG A 148 14.48 18.21 -0.88
CA ARG A 148 14.13 18.45 -2.29
C ARG A 148 14.45 17.26 -3.21
N PHE A 149 15.55 16.59 -2.95
CA PHE A 149 16.06 15.45 -3.72
C PHE A 149 16.26 14.25 -2.78
N PRO A 150 15.19 13.48 -2.49
CA PRO A 150 15.28 12.32 -1.62
C PRO A 150 16.02 11.16 -2.31
N ASP A 151 16.86 10.46 -1.55
CA ASP A 151 17.48 9.22 -2.00
C ASP A 151 16.42 8.11 -2.04
N MET A 152 16.36 7.37 -3.14
CA MET A 152 15.45 6.24 -3.38
C MET A 152 16.16 4.89 -3.46
N THR A 153 17.45 4.82 -3.09
CA THR A 153 18.26 3.60 -3.16
C THR A 153 17.66 2.47 -2.30
N GLU A 154 17.03 2.82 -1.17
CA GLU A 154 16.44 1.84 -0.24
C GLU A 154 15.06 2.35 0.23
N VAL A 155 14.08 2.39 -0.66
CA VAL A 155 12.69 2.78 -0.30
C VAL A 155 12.10 1.74 0.63
N TYR A 156 12.17 0.47 0.27
CA TYR A 156 11.71 -0.67 1.09
C TYR A 156 12.85 -1.13 1.99
N LYS A 157 12.74 -0.85 3.29
CA LYS A 157 13.84 -1.00 4.24
C LYS A 157 14.21 -2.46 4.48
N LYS A 158 15.50 -2.79 4.39
CA LYS A 158 16.02 -4.15 4.55
C LYS A 158 15.67 -4.77 5.89
N ASP A 159 15.74 -3.99 6.98
CA ASP A 159 15.35 -4.44 8.31
C ASP A 159 13.88 -4.87 8.39
N LEU A 160 12.98 -4.14 7.71
CA LEU A 160 11.56 -4.52 7.62
C LEU A 160 11.34 -5.72 6.69
N GLN A 161 12.13 -5.85 5.63
CA GLN A 161 12.11 -7.03 4.76
C GLN A 161 12.53 -8.29 5.54
N GLU A 162 13.55 -8.21 6.39
CA GLU A 162 14.01 -9.30 7.25
C GLU A 162 12.95 -9.71 8.27
N ILE A 163 12.25 -8.73 8.86
CA ILE A 163 11.10 -8.97 9.74
C ILE A 163 10.01 -9.75 8.98
N ALA A 164 9.63 -9.30 7.78
CA ALA A 164 8.59 -9.97 6.99
C ALA A 164 8.98 -11.40 6.59
N MET A 165 10.24 -11.62 6.17
CA MET A 165 10.74 -12.96 5.84
C MET A 165 10.77 -13.88 7.05
N SER A 166 11.17 -13.36 8.22
CA SER A 166 11.20 -14.14 9.48
C SER A 166 9.79 -14.50 9.94
N ALA A 167 8.83 -13.54 9.82
CA ALA A 167 7.42 -13.79 10.10
C ALA A 167 6.82 -14.85 9.15
N ALA A 168 7.11 -14.75 7.86
CA ALA A 168 6.67 -15.72 6.86
C ALA A 168 7.21 -17.13 7.15
N LYS A 169 8.50 -17.25 7.48
CA LYS A 169 9.12 -18.52 7.86
C LYS A 169 8.45 -19.14 9.08
N LYS A 170 8.16 -18.34 10.11
CA LYS A 170 7.46 -18.78 11.33
C LYS A 170 6.07 -19.34 11.04
N LEU A 171 5.39 -18.77 10.04
CA LEU A 171 4.01 -19.12 9.66
C LEU A 171 3.95 -20.18 8.55
N ASP A 172 5.09 -20.71 8.11
CA ASP A 172 5.20 -21.62 6.94
C ASP A 172 4.56 -21.03 5.67
N ILE A 173 4.77 -19.70 5.47
CA ILE A 173 4.32 -18.99 4.28
C ILE A 173 5.50 -18.87 3.30
N ASN A 174 5.33 -19.38 2.08
CA ASN A 174 6.28 -19.16 0.99
C ASN A 174 6.16 -17.72 0.46
N LEU A 175 6.78 -16.76 1.18
CA LEU A 175 6.78 -15.35 0.79
C LEU A 175 7.76 -15.13 -0.36
N LYS A 176 7.22 -14.83 -1.55
CA LYS A 176 8.01 -14.47 -2.73
C LYS A 176 8.69 -13.12 -2.51
N LYS A 177 9.68 -12.80 -3.34
CA LYS A 177 10.31 -11.47 -3.40
C LYS A 177 10.25 -10.97 -4.82
N GLY A 178 10.07 -9.65 -5.01
CA GLY A 178 10.04 -9.13 -6.36
C GLY A 178 9.99 -7.60 -6.44
N VAL A 179 10.16 -7.13 -7.66
CA VAL A 179 10.03 -5.73 -8.06
C VAL A 179 8.60 -5.47 -8.51
N TYR A 180 7.98 -4.44 -7.94
CA TYR A 180 6.63 -4.03 -8.29
C TYR A 180 6.65 -2.86 -9.28
N MET A 181 5.96 -2.97 -10.41
CA MET A 181 5.77 -1.85 -11.34
C MET A 181 4.39 -1.22 -11.16
N ALA A 182 4.36 0.11 -11.03
CA ALA A 182 3.11 0.85 -11.02
C ALA A 182 2.80 1.43 -12.39
N LEU A 183 1.60 1.12 -12.89
CA LEU A 183 0.96 1.74 -14.06
C LEU A 183 -0.23 2.61 -13.59
N THR A 184 -0.73 3.47 -14.48
CA THR A 184 -1.85 4.36 -14.12
C THR A 184 -3.19 3.62 -14.00
N GLY A 185 -3.42 2.59 -14.79
CA GLY A 185 -4.78 2.07 -15.01
C GLY A 185 -5.68 3.08 -15.76
N PRO A 186 -7.02 2.90 -15.80
CA PRO A 186 -7.80 1.82 -15.15
C PRO A 186 -7.84 0.50 -15.91
N ASN A 187 -7.36 0.46 -17.16
CA ASN A 187 -7.30 -0.77 -17.95
C ASN A 187 -6.16 -1.67 -17.47
N TYR A 188 -6.36 -2.97 -17.58
CA TYR A 188 -5.28 -3.94 -17.50
C TYR A 188 -4.35 -3.80 -18.71
N GLU A 189 -3.17 -4.37 -18.60
CA GLU A 189 -2.14 -4.34 -19.63
C GLU A 189 -2.61 -5.13 -20.88
N THR A 190 -2.16 -4.69 -22.05
CA THR A 190 -2.18 -5.56 -23.24
C THR A 190 -1.08 -6.62 -23.13
N PRO A 191 -1.15 -7.75 -23.86
CA PRO A 191 -0.08 -8.74 -23.88
C PRO A 191 1.30 -8.18 -24.28
N SER A 192 1.34 -7.12 -25.09
CA SER A 192 2.59 -6.45 -25.47
C SER A 192 3.14 -5.58 -24.35
N GLU A 193 2.27 -4.89 -23.60
CA GLU A 193 2.66 -4.15 -22.39
C GLU A 193 3.15 -5.08 -21.30
N THR A 194 2.51 -6.25 -21.11
CA THR A 194 3.00 -7.28 -20.18
C THR A 194 4.42 -7.73 -20.51
N LYS A 195 4.72 -7.98 -21.80
CA LYS A 195 6.09 -8.31 -22.24
C LYS A 195 7.07 -7.17 -21.97
N MET A 196 6.66 -5.93 -22.18
CA MET A 196 7.49 -4.75 -21.88
C MET A 196 7.78 -4.69 -20.37
N VAL A 197 6.78 -4.87 -19.51
CA VAL A 197 6.92 -4.90 -18.05
C VAL A 197 7.90 -5.98 -17.61
N GLU A 198 7.79 -7.20 -18.18
CA GLU A 198 8.71 -8.33 -17.95
C GLU A 198 10.14 -7.96 -18.36
N MET A 199 10.34 -7.36 -19.55
CA MET A 199 11.64 -6.94 -20.06
C MET A 199 12.30 -5.84 -19.21
N LEU A 200 11.51 -4.98 -18.57
CA LEU A 200 11.98 -3.95 -17.65
C LEU A 200 12.33 -4.49 -16.26
N GLY A 201 12.13 -5.78 -16.01
CA GLY A 201 12.56 -6.45 -14.79
C GLY A 201 11.55 -6.40 -13.64
N ALA A 202 10.27 -6.14 -13.91
CA ALA A 202 9.23 -6.24 -12.88
C ALA A 202 8.75 -7.69 -12.71
N ASP A 203 8.46 -8.06 -11.46
CA ASP A 203 7.88 -9.36 -11.07
C ASP A 203 6.37 -9.30 -10.90
N ALA A 204 5.84 -8.12 -10.59
CA ALA A 204 4.41 -7.87 -10.44
C ALA A 204 4.04 -6.47 -10.92
N VAL A 205 2.79 -6.29 -11.33
CA VAL A 205 2.26 -5.03 -11.84
C VAL A 205 0.94 -4.65 -11.18
N GLY A 206 0.72 -3.37 -10.97
CA GLY A 206 -0.54 -2.86 -10.46
C GLY A 206 -0.67 -1.34 -10.59
N MET A 207 -1.71 -0.75 -9.99
CA MET A 207 -2.14 0.63 -10.25
C MET A 207 -2.09 1.53 -9.01
N SER A 208 -1.17 1.24 -8.05
CA SER A 208 -1.11 1.92 -6.75
C SER A 208 0.28 1.84 -6.12
N THR A 209 0.37 2.10 -4.82
CA THR A 209 1.49 1.74 -3.92
C THR A 209 2.76 2.57 -4.11
N VAL A 210 3.27 2.72 -5.33
CA VAL A 210 4.53 3.42 -5.59
C VAL A 210 4.47 4.90 -5.20
N PRO A 211 3.42 5.67 -5.52
CA PRO A 211 3.34 7.06 -5.07
C PRO A 211 3.36 7.19 -3.55
N GLU A 212 2.64 6.30 -2.82
CA GLU A 212 2.63 6.30 -1.35
C GLU A 212 4.00 5.95 -0.78
N ALA A 213 4.67 4.92 -1.34
CA ALA A 213 6.01 4.50 -0.92
C ALA A 213 7.06 5.61 -1.15
N MET A 214 7.01 6.28 -2.31
CA MET A 214 7.89 7.41 -2.63
C MET A 214 7.73 8.57 -1.63
N VAL A 215 6.47 8.95 -1.33
CA VAL A 215 6.21 10.04 -0.39
C VAL A 215 6.53 9.64 1.05
N ALA A 216 6.30 8.39 1.44
CA ALA A 216 6.70 7.90 2.76
C ALA A 216 8.21 7.96 2.95
N ASN A 217 8.99 7.49 1.96
CA ASN A 217 10.46 7.58 2.00
C ASN A 217 10.93 9.03 1.99
N TYR A 218 10.35 9.91 1.16
CA TYR A 218 10.60 11.36 1.17
C TYR A 218 10.39 11.97 2.55
N CYS A 219 9.31 11.56 3.25
CA CYS A 219 9.00 12.00 4.60
C CYS A 219 9.87 11.33 5.69
N GLY A 220 10.85 10.49 5.34
CA GLY A 220 11.72 9.79 6.28
C GLY A 220 11.03 8.66 7.06
N MET A 221 9.91 8.15 6.56
CA MET A 221 9.29 6.94 7.10
C MET A 221 9.96 5.69 6.52
N LYS A 222 10.06 4.63 7.32
CA LYS A 222 10.41 3.29 6.82
C LYS A 222 9.24 2.69 6.06
N VAL A 223 9.49 1.99 4.96
CA VAL A 223 8.43 1.37 4.15
C VAL A 223 8.61 -0.14 4.08
N LEU A 224 7.52 -0.87 4.30
CA LEU A 224 7.35 -2.29 3.99
C LEU A 224 6.25 -2.43 2.94
N GLY A 225 6.50 -3.19 1.87
CA GLY A 225 5.51 -3.46 0.83
C GLY A 225 5.18 -4.95 0.72
N ILE A 226 3.91 -5.31 0.70
CA ILE A 226 3.44 -6.68 0.50
C ILE A 226 2.33 -6.69 -0.55
N SER A 227 2.54 -7.43 -1.63
CA SER A 227 1.54 -7.67 -2.68
C SER A 227 0.87 -9.04 -2.49
N CYS A 228 -0.44 -9.09 -2.75
CA CYS A 228 -1.15 -10.33 -3.04
C CYS A 228 -1.17 -10.50 -4.56
N ILE A 229 -0.60 -11.56 -5.08
CA ILE A 229 -0.67 -11.88 -6.51
C ILE A 229 -2.08 -12.39 -6.79
N SER A 230 -2.88 -11.58 -7.48
CA SER A 230 -4.30 -11.91 -7.70
C SER A 230 -4.54 -12.80 -8.92
N ASN A 231 -3.69 -12.67 -9.91
CA ASN A 231 -3.81 -13.36 -11.21
C ASN A 231 -2.47 -13.30 -11.93
N ALA A 232 -2.27 -14.10 -12.95
CA ALA A 232 -1.21 -13.86 -13.91
C ALA A 232 -1.57 -12.62 -14.76
N ALA A 233 -0.59 -11.77 -15.07
CA ALA A 233 -0.84 -10.57 -15.89
C ALA A 233 -1.32 -10.96 -17.32
N ALA A 234 -1.90 -9.99 -18.03
CA ALA A 234 -2.54 -10.21 -19.33
C ALA A 234 -1.61 -10.90 -20.33
N GLY A 235 -2.14 -11.91 -21.04
CA GLY A 235 -1.41 -12.64 -22.07
C GLY A 235 -0.40 -13.67 -21.56
N ILE A 236 -0.29 -13.89 -20.25
CA ILE A 236 0.54 -14.95 -19.67
C ILE A 236 -0.15 -16.30 -19.77
N THR A 237 -1.42 -16.39 -19.36
CA THR A 237 -2.23 -17.63 -19.41
C THR A 237 -3.17 -17.69 -20.61
N GLY A 238 -3.40 -16.56 -21.29
CA GLY A 238 -4.39 -16.44 -22.36
C GLY A 238 -5.83 -16.25 -21.87
N GLU A 239 -6.05 -16.15 -20.57
CA GLU A 239 -7.36 -15.89 -19.94
C GLU A 239 -7.71 -14.40 -19.93
N VAL A 240 -9.00 -14.09 -19.90
CA VAL A 240 -9.51 -12.72 -19.79
C VAL A 240 -9.52 -12.32 -18.31
N LEU A 241 -8.84 -11.23 -17.98
CA LEU A 241 -8.74 -10.73 -16.61
C LEU A 241 -10.05 -10.10 -16.15
N SER A 242 -10.40 -10.32 -14.89
CA SER A 242 -11.56 -9.70 -14.26
C SER A 242 -11.25 -9.21 -12.83
N HIS A 243 -11.97 -8.18 -12.39
CA HIS A 243 -11.88 -7.72 -11.00
C HIS A 243 -12.39 -8.76 -9.98
N GLN A 244 -13.26 -9.67 -10.44
CA GLN A 244 -13.78 -10.75 -9.61
C GLN A 244 -12.66 -11.72 -9.20
N GLU A 245 -11.75 -12.08 -10.10
CA GLU A 245 -10.59 -12.92 -9.81
C GLU A 245 -9.68 -12.30 -8.75
N VAL A 246 -9.51 -10.96 -8.81
CA VAL A 246 -8.74 -10.23 -7.80
C VAL A 246 -9.34 -10.42 -6.39
N ILE A 247 -10.67 -10.33 -6.28
CA ILE A 247 -11.37 -10.52 -5.01
C ILE A 247 -11.25 -11.98 -4.54
N GLU A 248 -11.42 -12.94 -5.42
CA GLU A 248 -11.34 -14.38 -5.12
C GLU A 248 -9.95 -14.78 -4.63
N ALA A 249 -8.90 -14.34 -5.34
CA ALA A 249 -7.51 -14.59 -4.95
C ALA A 249 -7.17 -13.97 -3.58
N ALA A 250 -7.60 -12.73 -3.35
CA ALA A 250 -7.42 -12.07 -2.05
C ALA A 250 -8.14 -12.82 -0.92
N ASN A 251 -9.36 -13.31 -1.17
CA ASN A 251 -10.12 -14.12 -0.20
C ASN A 251 -9.42 -15.46 0.11
N ALA A 252 -8.84 -16.11 -0.91
CA ALA A 252 -8.14 -17.39 -0.74
C ALA A 252 -6.90 -17.28 0.16
N VAL A 253 -6.21 -16.13 0.12
CA VAL A 253 -4.97 -15.91 0.89
C VAL A 253 -5.19 -15.08 2.16
N LYS A 254 -6.40 -14.60 2.40
CA LYS A 254 -6.77 -13.66 3.48
C LYS A 254 -6.24 -14.07 4.85
N GLY A 255 -6.40 -15.33 5.25
CA GLY A 255 -5.91 -15.85 6.54
C GLY A 255 -4.39 -15.76 6.66
N LYS A 256 -3.66 -16.17 5.63
CA LYS A 256 -2.19 -16.09 5.58
C LYS A 256 -1.72 -14.64 5.61
N PHE A 257 -2.37 -13.77 4.83
CA PHE A 257 -2.06 -12.34 4.80
C PHE A 257 -2.25 -11.68 6.17
N LYS A 258 -3.40 -11.91 6.83
CA LYS A 258 -3.68 -11.36 8.15
C LYS A 258 -2.66 -11.82 9.19
N SER A 259 -2.30 -13.12 9.19
CA SER A 259 -1.30 -13.67 10.10
C SER A 259 0.09 -13.09 9.85
N LEU A 260 0.49 -12.96 8.58
CA LEU A 260 1.77 -12.36 8.20
C LEU A 260 1.85 -10.89 8.66
N LEU A 261 0.82 -10.10 8.37
CA LEU A 261 0.78 -8.70 8.72
C LEU A 261 0.79 -8.50 10.26
N PHE A 262 0.05 -9.32 11.00
CA PHE A 262 0.06 -9.31 12.46
C PHE A 262 1.44 -9.60 13.04
N GLU A 263 2.14 -10.65 12.55
CA GLU A 263 3.48 -10.99 13.02
C GLU A 263 4.52 -9.92 12.61
N CYS A 264 4.37 -9.29 11.44
CA CYS A 264 5.20 -8.15 11.06
C CYS A 264 5.02 -6.97 12.04
N VAL A 265 3.78 -6.56 12.30
CA VAL A 265 3.50 -5.46 13.26
C VAL A 265 4.02 -5.80 14.65
N LYS A 266 3.88 -7.04 15.10
CA LYS A 266 4.36 -7.51 16.41
C LYS A 266 5.88 -7.41 16.56
N ALA A 267 6.61 -7.60 15.46
CA ALA A 267 8.07 -7.61 15.46
C ALA A 267 8.71 -6.22 15.26
N MET A 268 7.93 -5.21 14.87
CA MET A 268 8.35 -3.80 14.76
C MET A 268 8.33 -3.12 16.12
#